data_917c2b7eef95fe928f3cef75e3ead790
#
_entry.id   917c2b7eef95fe928f3cef75e3ead790
#
_cell.length_a   1.000
_cell.length_b   1.000
_cell.length_c   1.000
_cell.angle_alpha   90.00
_cell.angle_beta   90.00
_cell.angle_gamma   90.00
#
_symmetry.space_group_name_H-M   'P 1'
#
loop_
_entity.id
_entity.type
_entity.pdbx_description
1 polymer ?
#
loop_
_entity_poly.entity_id
_entity_poly.type
_entity_poly.pdbx_seq_one_letter_code
_entity_poly.pdbx_strand_id
1 'polypeptide(L)'
;MNILITGVSGRIGANLAKTLVEQGHTVRGLVWANDRRLDKLAALDVALVEGTIENPADVARAVDGVEAICHLAGAFQGGGPFIEQQYFDINVRGTFNMLEAARSLGDQLQHFFYASTDAIYQKYLPGGVDAPIQEDSFPVAPVGQYALTKYLGEELCHGYFRTYGLPITVFRFALAVAGDEILNFGQFYLRHWLKVYENMASPAAAMVRAELQRLRPADEAAAQRCLLIARDEQGRAYKKHIADVRDIVQGFVDALGKQAIFGETFQLAAPTPFTWEEAIPHLAARLGAPFVDVRLADHLPTFYEFDMSKGQRLFGYRPAYDIIRMIDEAVAFRAGEATGVIPTHGRQDIAANMKRSLS
;
A
#
# COMPACT_ATOMS: atom_id res chain seq x y z
N MET A 1 10.48 -7.18 -22.72
CA MET A 1 11.49 -6.40 -21.97
C MET A 1 12.05 -7.24 -20.84
N ASN A 2 13.30 -7.00 -20.46
CA ASN A 2 13.91 -7.55 -19.26
C ASN A 2 13.65 -6.57 -18.10
N ILE A 3 12.86 -6.96 -17.11
CA ILE A 3 12.39 -6.07 -16.04
C ILE A 3 12.90 -6.53 -14.68
N LEU A 4 13.59 -5.65 -13.95
CA LEU A 4 13.96 -5.88 -12.56
C LEU A 4 12.86 -5.39 -11.63
N ILE A 5 12.46 -6.23 -10.67
CA ILE A 5 11.59 -5.85 -9.55
C ILE A 5 12.36 -6.02 -8.25
N THR A 6 12.69 -4.93 -7.57
CA THR A 6 13.14 -5.02 -6.18
C THR A 6 11.92 -5.12 -5.26
N GLY A 7 11.99 -5.92 -4.20
CA GLY A 7 10.81 -6.19 -3.38
C GLY A 7 9.78 -7.11 -4.04
N VAL A 8 10.21 -7.96 -4.97
CA VAL A 8 9.40 -8.89 -5.75
C VAL A 8 8.59 -9.87 -4.87
N SER A 9 9.08 -10.22 -3.69
CA SER A 9 8.38 -11.04 -2.68
C SER A 9 7.30 -10.27 -1.90
N GLY A 10 7.19 -8.96 -2.09
CA GLY A 10 6.19 -8.11 -1.42
C GLY A 10 4.77 -8.28 -2.00
N ARG A 11 3.80 -7.55 -1.39
CA ARG A 11 2.39 -7.52 -1.82
C ARG A 11 2.26 -7.10 -3.28
N ILE A 12 2.83 -5.96 -3.64
CA ILE A 12 2.75 -5.40 -5.00
C ILE A 12 3.70 -6.18 -5.91
N GLY A 13 4.94 -6.41 -5.49
CA GLY A 13 5.98 -7.02 -6.30
C GLY A 13 5.61 -8.39 -6.85
N ALA A 14 5.01 -9.27 -6.04
CA ALA A 14 4.62 -10.61 -6.49
C ALA A 14 3.48 -10.58 -7.53
N ASN A 15 2.48 -9.71 -7.31
CA ASN A 15 1.37 -9.54 -8.25
C ASN A 15 1.84 -8.85 -9.55
N LEU A 16 2.75 -7.89 -9.46
CA LEU A 16 3.37 -7.26 -10.63
C LEU A 16 4.20 -8.26 -11.42
N ALA A 17 5.05 -9.06 -10.74
CA ALA A 17 5.84 -10.10 -11.39
C ALA A 17 4.95 -11.09 -12.15
N LYS A 18 3.86 -11.57 -11.52
CA LYS A 18 2.88 -12.44 -12.17
C LYS A 18 2.34 -11.83 -13.46
N THR A 19 1.84 -10.58 -13.37
CA THR A 19 1.23 -9.92 -14.53
C THR A 19 2.23 -9.67 -15.65
N LEU A 20 3.46 -9.25 -15.33
CA LEU A 20 4.49 -8.99 -16.34
C LEU A 20 4.96 -10.30 -17.03
N VAL A 21 5.10 -11.41 -16.29
CA VAL A 21 5.39 -12.72 -16.87
C VAL A 21 4.25 -13.19 -17.79
N GLU A 22 2.99 -13.03 -17.38
CA GLU A 22 1.81 -13.35 -18.18
C GLU A 22 1.73 -12.51 -19.48
N GLN A 23 2.30 -11.30 -19.48
CA GLN A 23 2.42 -10.45 -20.67
C GLN A 23 3.66 -10.72 -21.52
N GLY A 24 4.45 -11.74 -21.19
CA GLY A 24 5.62 -12.16 -21.97
C GLY A 24 6.89 -11.34 -21.69
N HIS A 25 6.96 -10.61 -20.58
CA HIS A 25 8.21 -9.97 -20.14
C HIS A 25 9.10 -10.98 -19.40
N THR A 26 10.42 -10.81 -19.49
CA THR A 26 11.38 -11.53 -18.66
C THR A 26 11.53 -10.77 -17.33
N VAL A 27 11.19 -11.43 -16.23
CA VAL A 27 11.21 -10.79 -14.90
C VAL A 27 12.36 -11.31 -14.06
N ARG A 28 13.11 -10.38 -13.47
CA ARG A 28 14.14 -10.63 -12.47
C ARG A 28 13.73 -10.00 -11.14
N GLY A 29 13.97 -10.71 -10.03
CA GLY A 29 13.73 -10.23 -8.67
C GLY A 29 15.03 -10.12 -7.87
N LEU A 30 15.31 -8.97 -7.24
CA LEU A 30 16.32 -8.87 -6.19
C LEU A 30 15.68 -9.20 -4.85
N VAL A 31 16.19 -10.20 -4.15
CA VAL A 31 15.61 -10.77 -2.93
C VAL A 31 16.66 -10.93 -1.84
N TRP A 32 16.25 -10.78 -0.59
CA TRP A 32 17.12 -11.08 0.54
C TRP A 32 17.40 -12.59 0.67
N ALA A 33 18.56 -12.92 1.18
CA ALA A 33 18.87 -14.28 1.63
C ALA A 33 17.79 -14.78 2.61
N ASN A 34 17.27 -15.99 2.37
CA ASN A 34 16.28 -16.64 3.23
C ASN A 34 14.94 -15.88 3.39
N ASP A 35 14.52 -15.10 2.42
CA ASP A 35 13.20 -14.48 2.44
C ASP A 35 12.09 -15.55 2.39
N ARG A 36 11.40 -15.75 3.54
CA ARG A 36 10.35 -16.77 3.70
C ARG A 36 9.15 -16.58 2.76
N ARG A 37 9.05 -15.42 2.10
CA ARG A 37 7.94 -15.10 1.18
C ARG A 37 8.19 -15.58 -0.26
N LEU A 38 9.33 -16.20 -0.55
CA LEU A 38 9.67 -16.66 -1.89
C LEU A 38 8.81 -17.85 -2.36
N ASP A 39 8.23 -18.61 -1.45
CA ASP A 39 7.35 -19.74 -1.75
C ASP A 39 6.17 -19.37 -2.66
N LYS A 40 5.68 -18.15 -2.56
CA LYS A 40 4.58 -17.63 -3.38
C LYS A 40 4.98 -17.31 -4.83
N LEU A 41 6.27 -17.15 -5.10
CA LEU A 41 6.81 -16.93 -6.44
C LEU A 41 7.17 -18.24 -7.17
N ALA A 42 7.15 -19.40 -6.49
CA ALA A 42 7.63 -20.67 -7.01
C ALA A 42 6.91 -21.16 -8.28
N ALA A 43 5.69 -20.68 -8.55
CA ALA A 43 4.93 -21.00 -9.75
C ALA A 43 5.14 -19.99 -10.89
N LEU A 44 5.97 -18.96 -10.70
CA LEU A 44 6.23 -17.90 -11.66
C LEU A 44 7.63 -18.09 -12.28
N ASP A 45 7.75 -17.79 -13.56
CA ASP A 45 9.05 -17.74 -14.24
C ASP A 45 9.76 -16.42 -13.93
N VAL A 46 10.33 -16.33 -12.72
CA VAL A 46 11.06 -15.18 -12.23
C VAL A 46 12.48 -15.57 -11.86
N ALA A 47 13.48 -14.99 -12.52
CA ALA A 47 14.86 -15.17 -12.18
C ALA A 47 15.20 -14.42 -10.89
N LEU A 48 15.65 -15.12 -9.84
CA LEU A 48 15.98 -14.51 -8.56
C LEU A 48 17.48 -14.24 -8.43
N VAL A 49 17.84 -13.03 -8.01
CA VAL A 49 19.17 -12.62 -7.62
C VAL A 49 19.18 -12.37 -6.12
N GLU A 50 19.97 -13.14 -5.39
CA GLU A 50 20.12 -12.92 -3.95
C GLU A 50 21.05 -11.74 -3.67
N GLY A 51 20.60 -10.85 -2.80
CA GLY A 51 21.33 -9.64 -2.41
C GLY A 51 20.45 -8.60 -1.75
N THR A 52 21.01 -7.41 -1.53
CA THR A 52 20.32 -6.28 -0.91
C THR A 52 20.56 -4.99 -1.71
N ILE A 53 19.56 -4.10 -1.72
CA ILE A 53 19.69 -2.77 -2.34
C ILE A 53 20.70 -1.88 -1.62
N GLU A 54 21.06 -2.20 -0.38
CA GLU A 54 22.07 -1.47 0.40
C GLU A 54 23.50 -1.75 -0.08
N ASN A 55 23.72 -2.87 -0.81
CA ASN A 55 25.02 -3.26 -1.34
C ASN A 55 25.11 -2.94 -2.85
N PRO A 56 25.97 -1.97 -3.27
CA PRO A 56 26.12 -1.61 -4.68
C PRO A 56 26.51 -2.78 -5.60
N ALA A 57 27.30 -3.75 -5.12
CA ALA A 57 27.69 -4.90 -5.92
C ALA A 57 26.50 -5.85 -6.21
N ASP A 58 25.60 -6.03 -5.25
CA ASP A 58 24.37 -6.82 -5.43
C ASP A 58 23.44 -6.12 -6.43
N VAL A 59 23.30 -4.80 -6.30
CA VAL A 59 22.51 -3.99 -7.23
C VAL A 59 23.05 -4.07 -8.64
N ALA A 60 24.38 -3.94 -8.82
CA ALA A 60 25.03 -4.04 -10.12
C ALA A 60 24.76 -5.39 -10.81
N ARG A 61 24.83 -6.51 -10.07
CA ARG A 61 24.47 -7.84 -10.59
C ARG A 61 22.98 -7.93 -10.96
N ALA A 62 22.11 -7.29 -10.17
CA ALA A 62 20.66 -7.34 -10.41
C ALA A 62 20.25 -6.57 -11.66
N VAL A 63 20.88 -5.44 -11.96
CA VAL A 63 20.52 -4.59 -13.12
C VAL A 63 21.17 -5.01 -14.43
N ASP A 64 22.11 -5.94 -14.44
CA ASP A 64 22.82 -6.36 -15.66
C ASP A 64 21.87 -6.87 -16.74
N GLY A 65 21.86 -6.25 -17.91
CA GLY A 65 20.99 -6.59 -19.04
C GLY A 65 19.50 -6.20 -18.86
N VAL A 66 19.18 -5.35 -17.90
CA VAL A 66 17.81 -4.89 -17.60
C VAL A 66 17.44 -3.67 -18.44
N GLU A 67 16.19 -3.62 -18.89
CA GLU A 67 15.62 -2.52 -19.68
C GLU A 67 14.64 -1.65 -18.87
N ALA A 68 13.99 -2.21 -17.82
CA ALA A 68 13.14 -1.45 -16.94
C ALA A 68 13.31 -1.90 -15.47
N ILE A 69 13.13 -0.96 -14.56
CA ILE A 69 13.28 -1.18 -13.12
C ILE A 69 11.99 -0.76 -12.39
N CYS A 70 11.39 -1.69 -11.64
CA CYS A 70 10.32 -1.40 -10.68
C CYS A 70 10.91 -1.46 -9.26
N HIS A 71 11.29 -0.30 -8.72
CA HIS A 71 11.91 -0.22 -7.40
C HIS A 71 10.84 -0.15 -6.30
N LEU A 72 10.41 -1.34 -5.82
CA LEU A 72 9.37 -1.51 -4.78
C LEU A 72 9.96 -1.88 -3.41
N ALA A 73 11.23 -2.24 -3.33
CA ALA A 73 11.88 -2.55 -2.06
C ALA A 73 11.92 -1.32 -1.16
N GLY A 74 11.60 -1.50 0.10
CA GLY A 74 11.63 -0.44 1.09
C GLY A 74 11.25 -0.94 2.48
N ALA A 75 11.82 -0.32 3.52
CA ALA A 75 11.35 -0.48 4.88
C ALA A 75 10.05 0.30 5.05
N PHE A 76 8.97 -0.34 5.53
CA PHE A 76 7.69 0.31 5.77
C PHE A 76 7.16 0.03 7.19
N GLN A 77 6.29 0.89 7.70
CA GLN A 77 5.80 0.88 9.08
C GLN A 77 5.21 -0.45 9.56
N GLY A 78 4.59 -1.22 8.65
CA GLY A 78 4.00 -2.53 8.94
C GLY A 78 4.91 -3.72 8.58
N GLY A 79 6.12 -3.49 8.09
CA GLY A 79 6.99 -4.51 7.49
C GLY A 79 7.98 -5.19 8.42
N GLY A 80 8.00 -4.80 9.69
CA GLY A 80 8.91 -5.37 10.68
C GLY A 80 9.40 -4.32 11.68
N PRO A 81 10.19 -4.75 12.69
CA PRO A 81 10.75 -3.88 13.70
C PRO A 81 12.02 -3.17 13.16
N PHE A 82 11.85 -2.33 12.14
CA PHE A 82 12.96 -1.52 11.64
C PHE A 82 13.30 -0.42 12.63
N ILE A 83 14.58 -0.26 12.93
CA ILE A 83 15.10 0.90 13.65
C ILE A 83 15.27 2.07 12.69
N GLU A 84 15.36 3.29 13.20
CA GLU A 84 15.41 4.53 12.42
C GLU A 84 16.51 4.53 11.36
N GLN A 85 17.71 4.05 11.71
CA GLN A 85 18.83 3.94 10.78
C GLN A 85 18.51 3.03 9.58
N GLN A 86 17.79 1.93 9.80
CA GLN A 86 17.43 1.01 8.73
C GLN A 86 16.45 1.63 7.72
N TYR A 87 15.53 2.51 8.18
CA TYR A 87 14.70 3.27 7.24
C TYR A 87 15.55 4.12 6.30
N PHE A 88 16.58 4.80 6.82
CA PHE A 88 17.48 5.59 5.98
C PHE A 88 18.31 4.70 5.06
N ASP A 89 18.94 3.67 5.57
CA ASP A 89 19.82 2.78 4.80
C ASP A 89 19.08 2.09 3.66
N ILE A 90 17.87 1.59 3.92
CA ILE A 90 17.07 0.89 2.92
C ILE A 90 16.41 1.89 1.96
N ASN A 91 15.66 2.89 2.47
CA ASN A 91 14.81 3.73 1.65
C ASN A 91 15.58 4.85 0.93
N VAL A 92 16.68 5.36 1.51
CA VAL A 92 17.45 6.47 0.92
C VAL A 92 18.71 5.95 0.25
N ARG A 93 19.62 5.32 1.01
CA ARG A 93 20.86 4.80 0.45
C ARG A 93 20.61 3.68 -0.58
N GLY A 94 19.66 2.77 -0.31
CA GLY A 94 19.24 1.74 -1.25
C GLY A 94 18.69 2.32 -2.55
N THR A 95 17.84 3.35 -2.46
CA THR A 95 17.34 4.07 -3.66
C THR A 95 18.46 4.76 -4.42
N PHE A 96 19.41 5.42 -3.71
CA PHE A 96 20.59 6.01 -4.35
C PHE A 96 21.40 4.96 -5.12
N ASN A 97 21.68 3.79 -4.53
CA ASN A 97 22.42 2.71 -5.21
C ASN A 97 21.67 2.23 -6.45
N MET A 98 20.35 2.11 -6.38
CA MET A 98 19.51 1.74 -7.53
C MET A 98 19.57 2.78 -8.65
N LEU A 99 19.55 4.07 -8.32
CA LEU A 99 19.63 5.15 -9.28
C LEU A 99 21.01 5.23 -9.95
N GLU A 100 22.11 5.04 -9.20
CA GLU A 100 23.46 4.97 -9.77
C GLU A 100 23.63 3.78 -10.72
N ALA A 101 23.10 2.62 -10.34
CA ALA A 101 23.11 1.46 -11.22
C ALA A 101 22.23 1.67 -12.47
N ALA A 102 21.04 2.26 -12.30
CA ALA A 102 20.17 2.63 -13.41
C ALA A 102 20.84 3.60 -14.38
N ARG A 103 21.57 4.59 -13.87
CA ARG A 103 22.34 5.53 -14.68
C ARG A 103 23.44 4.84 -15.51
N SER A 104 24.05 3.79 -14.98
CA SER A 104 25.08 3.04 -15.70
C SER A 104 24.56 2.24 -16.90
N LEU A 105 23.25 2.00 -16.99
CA LEU A 105 22.61 1.35 -18.14
C LEU A 105 22.52 2.26 -19.37
N GLY A 106 22.63 3.58 -19.20
CA GLY A 106 22.54 4.53 -20.32
C GLY A 106 21.23 4.37 -21.11
N ASP A 107 21.35 4.36 -22.44
CA ASP A 107 20.21 4.24 -23.36
C ASP A 107 19.47 2.89 -23.31
N GLN A 108 20.03 1.89 -22.63
CA GLN A 108 19.36 0.61 -22.41
C GLN A 108 18.17 0.74 -21.47
N LEU A 109 18.24 1.67 -20.49
CA LEU A 109 17.17 1.89 -19.54
C LEU A 109 16.00 2.62 -20.21
N GLN A 110 14.85 1.96 -20.30
CA GLN A 110 13.63 2.51 -20.90
C GLN A 110 12.68 3.09 -19.85
N HIS A 111 12.70 2.57 -18.61
CA HIS A 111 11.87 3.11 -17.52
C HIS A 111 12.40 2.72 -16.14
N PHE A 112 12.34 3.67 -15.20
CA PHE A 112 12.57 3.45 -13.78
C PHE A 112 11.33 3.90 -12.98
N PHE A 113 10.66 2.98 -12.31
CA PHE A 113 9.57 3.30 -11.41
C PHE A 113 10.04 3.32 -9.97
N TYR A 114 9.69 4.38 -9.25
CA TYR A 114 9.90 4.48 -7.82
C TYR A 114 8.58 4.35 -7.08
N ALA A 115 8.48 3.36 -6.19
CA ALA A 115 7.33 3.17 -5.31
C ALA A 115 7.42 4.11 -4.12
N SER A 116 6.57 5.13 -4.08
CA SER A 116 6.38 6.03 -2.94
C SER A 116 5.05 5.76 -2.22
N THR A 117 4.57 6.70 -1.43
CA THR A 117 3.44 6.52 -0.52
C THR A 117 2.64 7.79 -0.30
N ASP A 118 1.36 7.64 -0.04
CA ASP A 118 0.48 8.72 0.42
C ASP A 118 0.75 9.18 1.86
N ALA A 119 1.61 8.47 2.59
CA ALA A 119 2.01 8.83 3.95
C ALA A 119 2.85 10.13 4.02
N ILE A 120 3.36 10.61 2.89
CA ILE A 120 4.07 11.90 2.81
C ILE A 120 3.14 13.10 2.97
N TYR A 121 1.83 12.91 2.78
CA TYR A 121 0.84 13.96 2.98
C TYR A 121 0.35 14.00 4.42
N GLN A 122 0.27 15.20 4.99
CA GLN A 122 -0.37 15.40 6.28
C GLN A 122 -1.90 15.51 6.09
N LYS A 123 -2.55 14.38 5.90
CA LYS A 123 -3.99 14.29 5.59
C LYS A 123 -4.90 14.03 6.78
N TYR A 124 -4.34 13.79 7.96
CA TYR A 124 -5.11 13.64 9.21
C TYR A 124 -5.13 14.99 9.93
N LEU A 125 -6.08 15.85 9.55
CA LEU A 125 -6.23 17.20 10.05
C LEU A 125 -7.51 17.34 10.88
N PRO A 126 -7.59 18.29 11.82
CA PRO A 126 -8.86 18.67 12.42
C PRO A 126 -9.87 19.03 11.33
N GLY A 127 -11.03 18.36 11.32
CA GLY A 127 -12.04 18.54 10.27
C GLY A 127 -11.80 17.77 8.97
N GLY A 128 -10.64 17.10 8.81
CA GLY A 128 -10.30 16.34 7.59
C GLY A 128 -9.80 17.22 6.44
N VAL A 129 -9.77 16.65 5.23
CA VAL A 129 -9.40 17.32 3.97
C VAL A 129 -10.59 17.21 3.02
N ASP A 130 -11.25 18.34 2.77
CA ASP A 130 -12.49 18.37 1.96
C ASP A 130 -12.20 18.29 0.45
N ALA A 131 -11.18 19.00 -0.02
CA ALA A 131 -10.80 18.96 -1.44
C ALA A 131 -9.95 17.72 -1.75
N PRO A 132 -10.12 17.11 -2.95
CA PRO A 132 -9.26 16.01 -3.36
C PRO A 132 -7.79 16.38 -3.37
N ILE A 133 -6.95 15.54 -2.80
CA ILE A 133 -5.49 15.74 -2.73
C ILE A 133 -4.91 15.53 -4.13
N GLN A 134 -4.21 16.54 -4.64
CA GLN A 134 -3.50 16.51 -5.93
C GLN A 134 -1.99 16.41 -5.69
N GLU A 135 -1.28 15.73 -6.59
CA GLU A 135 0.15 15.45 -6.48
C GLU A 135 1.01 16.71 -6.35
N ASP A 136 0.64 17.75 -7.12
CA ASP A 136 1.49 18.93 -7.34
C ASP A 136 1.09 20.15 -6.49
N SER A 137 -0.11 20.13 -5.90
CA SER A 137 -0.65 21.30 -5.17
C SER A 137 -0.89 21.07 -3.68
N PHE A 138 -1.04 19.82 -3.23
CA PHE A 138 -1.22 19.53 -1.81
C PHE A 138 0.12 19.51 -1.09
N PRO A 139 0.27 20.18 0.07
CA PRO A 139 1.54 20.26 0.77
C PRO A 139 2.08 18.89 1.19
N VAL A 140 3.34 18.63 0.88
CA VAL A 140 4.09 17.48 1.38
C VAL A 140 4.66 17.84 2.74
N ALA A 141 4.31 17.08 3.77
CA ALA A 141 4.75 17.26 5.13
C ALA A 141 4.91 15.89 5.83
N PRO A 142 5.95 15.11 5.47
CA PRO A 142 6.13 13.76 5.97
C PRO A 142 6.39 13.74 7.46
N VAL A 143 5.65 12.88 8.20
CA VAL A 143 5.81 12.68 9.64
C VAL A 143 6.26 11.24 9.91
N GLY A 144 7.31 11.10 10.73
CA GLY A 144 7.93 9.82 11.04
C GLY A 144 8.93 9.33 9.98
N GLN A 145 9.80 8.41 10.39
CA GLN A 145 10.95 7.97 9.58
C GLN A 145 10.55 7.33 8.24
N TYR A 146 9.46 6.56 8.23
CA TYR A 146 8.97 5.96 7.00
C TYR A 146 8.61 7.01 5.95
N ALA A 147 7.71 7.92 6.28
CA ALA A 147 7.25 8.94 5.35
C ALA A 147 8.39 9.86 4.91
N LEU A 148 9.25 10.28 5.86
CA LEU A 148 10.40 11.13 5.56
C LEU A 148 11.38 10.45 4.60
N THR A 149 11.75 9.20 4.85
CA THR A 149 12.72 8.50 3.99
C THR A 149 12.16 8.13 2.62
N LYS A 150 10.84 7.89 2.51
CA LYS A 150 10.19 7.72 1.21
C LYS A 150 10.17 9.02 0.41
N TYR A 151 9.92 10.15 1.06
CA TYR A 151 9.97 11.46 0.41
C TYR A 151 11.41 11.83 -0.04
N LEU A 152 12.44 11.54 0.77
CA LEU A 152 13.82 11.71 0.35
C LEU A 152 14.18 10.86 -0.89
N GLY A 153 13.61 9.66 -1.00
CA GLY A 153 13.74 8.83 -2.19
C GLY A 153 13.07 9.44 -3.44
N GLU A 154 11.92 10.12 -3.30
CA GLU A 154 11.29 10.88 -4.38
C GLU A 154 12.20 12.02 -4.85
N GLU A 155 12.77 12.80 -3.92
CA GLU A 155 13.68 13.91 -4.24
C GLU A 155 14.94 13.44 -4.95
N LEU A 156 15.50 12.27 -4.56
CA LEU A 156 16.59 11.64 -5.32
C LEU A 156 16.14 11.34 -6.74
N CYS A 157 14.99 10.70 -6.94
CA CYS A 157 14.45 10.37 -8.27
C CYS A 157 14.28 11.62 -9.14
N HIS A 158 13.65 12.67 -8.63
CA HIS A 158 13.50 13.93 -9.35
C HIS A 158 14.84 14.62 -9.64
N GLY A 159 15.79 14.54 -8.69
CA GLY A 159 17.17 15.03 -8.89
C GLY A 159 17.87 14.34 -10.04
N TYR A 160 17.78 13.02 -10.12
CA TYR A 160 18.39 12.22 -11.20
C TYR A 160 17.72 12.45 -12.55
N PHE A 161 16.39 12.61 -12.59
CA PHE A 161 15.69 13.02 -13.81
C PHE A 161 16.20 14.38 -14.30
N ARG A 162 16.22 15.41 -13.44
CA ARG A 162 16.68 16.77 -13.83
C ARG A 162 18.15 16.82 -14.25
N THR A 163 19.00 16.01 -13.61
CA THR A 163 20.46 16.07 -13.84
C THR A 163 20.92 15.20 -15.00
N TYR A 164 20.34 14.02 -15.13
CA TYR A 164 20.84 13.00 -16.06
C TYR A 164 19.81 12.58 -17.11
N GLY A 165 18.57 13.09 -17.04
CA GLY A 165 17.51 12.71 -17.97
C GLY A 165 17.03 11.26 -17.82
N LEU A 166 17.25 10.61 -16.66
CA LEU A 166 16.79 9.24 -16.45
C LEU A 166 15.27 9.13 -16.60
N PRO A 167 14.75 8.10 -17.29
CA PRO A 167 13.32 7.91 -17.55
C PRO A 167 12.57 7.45 -16.27
N ILE A 168 12.43 8.34 -15.30
CA ILE A 168 11.89 8.02 -13.95
C ILE A 168 10.44 8.46 -13.83
N THR A 169 9.60 7.58 -13.23
CA THR A 169 8.24 7.91 -12.80
C THR A 169 8.07 7.51 -11.33
N VAL A 170 7.47 8.39 -10.55
CA VAL A 170 7.17 8.18 -9.12
C VAL A 170 5.70 7.83 -8.95
N PHE A 171 5.42 6.74 -8.24
CA PHE A 171 4.06 6.35 -7.85
C PHE A 171 3.85 6.44 -6.35
N ARG A 172 2.96 7.32 -5.90
CA ARG A 172 2.50 7.43 -4.50
C ARG A 172 1.30 6.51 -4.33
N PHE A 173 1.49 5.39 -3.64
CA PHE A 173 0.39 4.46 -3.39
C PHE A 173 -0.45 4.92 -2.21
N ALA A 174 -1.77 4.87 -2.36
CA ALA A 174 -2.68 4.78 -1.23
C ALA A 174 -2.45 3.46 -0.48
N LEU A 175 -3.07 3.30 0.70
CA LEU A 175 -2.98 2.04 1.44
C LEU A 175 -3.39 0.87 0.52
N ALA A 176 -2.42 0.04 0.15
CA ALA A 176 -2.64 -1.12 -0.71
C ALA A 176 -3.18 -2.31 0.08
N VAL A 177 -4.18 -3.00 -0.46
CA VAL A 177 -4.73 -4.25 0.09
C VAL A 177 -4.65 -5.36 -0.95
N ALA A 178 -4.51 -6.60 -0.49
CA ALA A 178 -4.46 -7.80 -1.33
C ALA A 178 -5.16 -8.98 -0.64
N GLY A 179 -5.78 -9.87 -1.41
CA GLY A 179 -6.46 -11.05 -0.89
C GLY A 179 -7.57 -10.65 0.10
N ASP A 180 -7.51 -11.16 1.31
CA ASP A 180 -8.52 -10.90 2.35
C ASP A 180 -8.13 -9.80 3.36
N GLU A 181 -7.11 -9.00 3.09
CA GLU A 181 -6.59 -8.01 4.04
C GLU A 181 -7.64 -6.95 4.43
N ILE A 182 -8.53 -6.56 3.51
CA ILE A 182 -9.59 -5.59 3.81
C ILE A 182 -10.56 -6.10 4.89
N LEU A 183 -10.79 -7.42 4.95
CA LEU A 183 -11.64 -8.02 5.98
C LEU A 183 -11.01 -7.96 7.38
N ASN A 184 -9.71 -7.69 7.47
CA ASN A 184 -8.95 -7.56 8.71
C ASN A 184 -8.53 -6.10 8.98
N PHE A 185 -9.10 -5.13 8.25
CA PHE A 185 -8.75 -3.73 8.43
C PHE A 185 -9.20 -3.24 9.82
N GLY A 186 -8.21 -3.06 10.71
CA GLY A 186 -8.45 -2.87 12.16
C GLY A 186 -9.45 -1.75 12.47
N GLN A 187 -9.39 -0.62 11.76
CA GLN A 187 -10.27 0.52 11.98
C GLN A 187 -11.76 0.24 11.70
N PHE A 188 -12.09 -0.86 11.05
CA PHE A 188 -13.48 -1.29 10.87
C PHE A 188 -14.09 -1.94 12.11
N TYR A 189 -13.29 -2.29 13.12
CA TYR A 189 -13.72 -3.08 14.26
C TYR A 189 -13.83 -2.27 15.54
N LEU A 190 -14.91 -2.50 16.30
CA LEU A 190 -15.15 -1.89 17.61
C LEU A 190 -13.95 -2.09 18.58
N ARG A 191 -13.34 -3.30 18.59
CA ARG A 191 -12.16 -3.61 19.44
C ARG A 191 -10.95 -2.70 19.19
N HIS A 192 -10.76 -2.22 17.96
CA HIS A 192 -9.69 -1.27 17.64
C HIS A 192 -9.92 0.06 18.36
N TRP A 193 -11.12 0.59 18.29
CA TRP A 193 -11.47 1.86 18.89
C TRP A 193 -11.50 1.80 20.42
N LEU A 194 -11.96 0.69 21.00
CA LEU A 194 -11.83 0.46 22.44
C LEU A 194 -10.37 0.58 22.89
N LYS A 195 -9.41 -0.03 22.15
CA LYS A 195 -7.98 0.05 22.45
C LYS A 195 -7.42 1.48 22.24
N VAL A 196 -7.84 2.20 21.18
CA VAL A 196 -7.44 3.58 20.94
C VAL A 196 -7.84 4.47 22.12
N TYR A 197 -9.11 4.41 22.51
CA TYR A 197 -9.65 5.26 23.57
C TYR A 197 -9.22 4.82 24.98
N GLU A 198 -8.73 3.61 25.19
CA GLU A 198 -8.15 3.16 26.46
C GLU A 198 -6.95 4.03 26.89
N ASN A 199 -6.16 4.47 25.91
CA ASN A 199 -4.94 5.26 26.12
C ASN A 199 -5.14 6.78 26.06
N MET A 200 -6.37 7.26 25.86
CA MET A 200 -6.69 8.68 25.80
C MET A 200 -7.24 9.18 27.14
N ALA A 201 -6.71 10.30 27.65
CA ALA A 201 -6.99 10.77 29.01
C ALA A 201 -8.02 11.92 29.09
N SER A 202 -8.47 12.47 27.97
CA SER A 202 -9.39 13.63 28.00
C SER A 202 -10.79 13.25 28.49
N PRO A 203 -11.58 14.20 29.02
CA PRO A 203 -12.98 13.97 29.38
C PRO A 203 -13.83 13.49 28.19
N ALA A 204 -13.62 14.06 27.00
CA ALA A 204 -14.33 13.64 25.78
C ALA A 204 -14.01 12.19 25.41
N ALA A 205 -12.75 11.80 25.46
CA ALA A 205 -12.33 10.41 25.22
C ALA A 205 -12.93 9.44 26.26
N ALA A 206 -13.06 9.83 27.52
CA ALA A 206 -13.71 9.03 28.55
C ALA A 206 -15.19 8.79 28.23
N MET A 207 -15.91 9.78 27.72
CA MET A 207 -17.31 9.63 27.29
C MET A 207 -17.43 8.67 26.09
N VAL A 208 -16.56 8.82 25.08
CA VAL A 208 -16.56 7.91 23.93
C VAL A 208 -16.24 6.49 24.37
N ARG A 209 -15.24 6.30 25.23
CA ARG A 209 -14.89 4.97 25.77
C ARG A 209 -16.06 4.31 26.49
N ALA A 210 -16.81 5.06 27.33
CA ALA A 210 -17.98 4.53 28.01
C ALA A 210 -19.07 4.13 27.00
N GLU A 211 -19.29 4.90 25.96
CA GLU A 211 -20.24 4.58 24.89
C GLU A 211 -19.83 3.35 24.09
N LEU A 212 -18.56 3.22 23.70
CA LEU A 212 -18.02 2.04 23.03
C LEU A 212 -18.19 0.78 23.89
N GLN A 213 -17.97 0.88 25.21
CA GLN A 213 -18.20 -0.22 26.15
C GLN A 213 -19.67 -0.59 26.27
N ARG A 214 -20.56 0.41 26.34
CA ARG A 214 -22.02 0.21 26.39
C ARG A 214 -22.56 -0.50 25.14
N LEU A 215 -22.03 -0.17 23.97
CA LEU A 215 -22.42 -0.72 22.67
C LEU A 215 -21.77 -2.07 22.36
N ARG A 216 -20.78 -2.48 23.16
CA ARG A 216 -20.10 -3.75 22.97
C ARG A 216 -21.08 -4.91 23.18
N PRO A 217 -21.19 -5.86 22.24
CA PRO A 217 -22.02 -7.04 22.43
C PRO A 217 -21.62 -7.81 23.69
N ALA A 218 -22.63 -8.34 24.42
CA ALA A 218 -22.40 -9.14 25.63
C ALA A 218 -21.77 -10.51 25.29
N ASP A 219 -22.10 -11.08 24.14
CA ASP A 219 -21.47 -12.30 23.63
C ASP A 219 -20.06 -11.98 23.13
N GLU A 220 -19.06 -12.68 23.64
CA GLU A 220 -17.65 -12.41 23.33
C GLU A 220 -17.32 -12.66 21.87
N ALA A 221 -17.87 -13.71 21.25
CA ALA A 221 -17.62 -14.00 19.84
C ALA A 221 -18.22 -12.92 18.92
N ALA A 222 -19.40 -12.39 19.27
CA ALA A 222 -20.00 -11.26 18.59
C ALA A 222 -19.19 -9.98 18.83
N ALA A 223 -18.68 -9.74 20.04
CA ALA A 223 -17.86 -8.57 20.37
C ALA A 223 -16.55 -8.53 19.56
N GLN A 224 -15.89 -9.68 19.39
CA GLN A 224 -14.66 -9.78 18.58
C GLN A 224 -14.90 -9.46 17.11
N ARG A 225 -16.08 -9.71 16.57
CA ARG A 225 -16.45 -9.47 15.17
C ARG A 225 -17.25 -8.18 14.97
N CYS A 226 -17.60 -7.46 16.06
CA CYS A 226 -18.42 -6.25 15.97
C CYS A 226 -17.70 -5.17 15.17
N LEU A 227 -18.36 -4.69 14.13
CA LEU A 227 -17.87 -3.61 13.26
C LEU A 227 -18.34 -2.25 13.80
N LEU A 228 -17.75 -1.16 13.29
CA LEU A 228 -18.08 0.19 13.75
C LEU A 228 -18.09 1.18 12.58
N ILE A 229 -19.20 1.90 12.43
CA ILE A 229 -19.25 3.11 11.60
C ILE A 229 -18.65 4.24 12.44
N ALA A 230 -17.46 4.71 12.03
CA ALA A 230 -16.78 5.82 12.66
C ALA A 230 -17.32 7.13 12.10
N ARG A 231 -17.73 8.05 12.98
CA ARG A 231 -18.11 9.42 12.63
C ARG A 231 -17.23 10.42 13.35
N ASP A 232 -16.98 11.55 12.70
CA ASP A 232 -16.31 12.69 13.34
C ASP A 232 -17.26 13.43 14.34
N GLU A 233 -16.76 14.49 14.94
CA GLU A 233 -17.52 15.31 15.90
C GLU A 233 -18.76 15.97 15.26
N GLN A 234 -18.74 16.25 13.97
CA GLN A 234 -19.86 16.81 13.21
C GLN A 234 -20.86 15.74 12.76
N GLY A 235 -20.57 14.46 12.99
CA GLY A 235 -21.42 13.33 12.61
C GLY A 235 -21.20 12.84 11.17
N ARG A 236 -20.17 13.35 10.44
CA ARG A 236 -19.82 12.84 9.12
C ARG A 236 -19.14 11.49 9.28
N ALA A 237 -19.51 10.52 8.45
CA ALA A 237 -18.79 9.25 8.42
C ALA A 237 -17.33 9.46 7.97
N TYR A 238 -16.42 8.70 8.54
CA TYR A 238 -15.04 8.68 8.07
C TYR A 238 -15.01 8.33 6.59
N LYS A 239 -14.09 8.96 5.85
CA LYS A 239 -13.86 8.76 4.42
C LYS A 239 -12.39 8.47 4.16
N LYS A 240 -12.10 7.41 3.41
CA LYS A 240 -10.72 7.00 3.12
C LYS A 240 -10.57 6.55 1.68
N HIS A 241 -9.43 6.87 1.08
CA HIS A 241 -9.05 6.35 -0.22
C HIS A 241 -7.93 5.32 -0.04
N ILE A 242 -8.18 4.09 -0.52
CA ILE A 242 -7.22 2.96 -0.49
C ILE A 242 -7.03 2.45 -1.91
N ALA A 243 -6.22 1.43 -2.11
CA ALA A 243 -6.00 0.80 -3.41
C ALA A 243 -6.07 -0.72 -3.32
N ASP A 244 -6.67 -1.38 -4.29
CA ASP A 244 -6.45 -2.81 -4.52
C ASP A 244 -5.08 -3.01 -5.20
N VAL A 245 -4.40 -4.09 -4.85
CA VAL A 245 -3.09 -4.42 -5.44
C VAL A 245 -3.16 -4.56 -6.96
N ARG A 246 -4.28 -5.01 -7.51
CA ARG A 246 -4.47 -5.18 -8.96
C ARG A 246 -4.55 -3.86 -9.69
N ASP A 247 -5.19 -2.84 -9.10
CA ASP A 247 -5.22 -1.49 -9.66
C ASP A 247 -3.82 -0.86 -9.67
N ILE A 248 -3.04 -1.07 -8.60
CA ILE A 248 -1.65 -0.61 -8.56
C ILE A 248 -0.81 -1.30 -9.64
N VAL A 249 -0.93 -2.63 -9.77
CA VAL A 249 -0.23 -3.40 -10.81
C VAL A 249 -0.61 -2.92 -12.21
N GLN A 250 -1.90 -2.69 -12.46
CA GLN A 250 -2.37 -2.14 -13.73
C GLN A 250 -1.77 -0.76 -14.01
N GLY A 251 -1.60 0.08 -12.98
CA GLY A 251 -0.91 1.37 -13.10
C GLY A 251 0.53 1.25 -13.62
N PHE A 252 1.29 0.25 -13.16
CA PHE A 252 2.64 -0.03 -13.69
C PHE A 252 2.60 -0.48 -15.16
N VAL A 253 1.68 -1.40 -15.47
CA VAL A 253 1.52 -1.94 -16.83
C VAL A 253 1.11 -0.83 -17.81
N ASP A 254 0.13 -0.01 -17.43
CA ASP A 254 -0.36 1.08 -18.29
C ASP A 254 0.71 2.16 -18.52
N ALA A 255 1.61 2.35 -17.56
CA ALA A 255 2.64 3.38 -17.59
C ALA A 255 3.93 2.93 -18.29
N LEU A 256 4.20 1.62 -18.37
CA LEU A 256 5.48 1.08 -18.83
C LEU A 256 5.89 1.63 -20.23
N GLY A 257 7.06 2.24 -20.29
CA GLY A 257 7.63 2.80 -21.53
C GLY A 257 6.98 4.09 -22.03
N LYS A 258 6.04 4.71 -21.31
CA LYS A 258 5.41 5.97 -21.72
C LYS A 258 6.32 7.16 -21.40
N GLN A 259 6.95 7.73 -22.43
CA GLN A 259 7.85 8.88 -22.29
C GLN A 259 7.17 10.14 -21.74
N ALA A 260 5.89 10.33 -22.00
CA ALA A 260 5.11 11.50 -21.55
C ALA A 260 5.00 11.64 -20.03
N ILE A 261 5.38 10.61 -19.27
CA ILE A 261 5.31 10.60 -17.81
C ILE A 261 6.66 10.57 -17.11
N PHE A 262 7.75 10.71 -17.85
CA PHE A 262 9.09 10.78 -17.26
C PHE A 262 9.27 12.09 -16.48
N GLY A 263 9.79 11.98 -15.27
CA GLY A 263 9.93 13.08 -14.33
C GLY A 263 8.66 13.38 -13.51
N GLU A 264 7.56 12.69 -13.77
CA GLU A 264 6.26 12.94 -13.16
C GLU A 264 6.00 12.05 -11.93
N THR A 265 5.15 12.57 -11.04
CA THR A 265 4.62 11.86 -9.88
C THR A 265 3.12 11.64 -10.03
N PHE A 266 2.65 10.45 -9.67
CA PHE A 266 1.23 10.08 -9.75
C PHE A 266 0.77 9.39 -8.47
N GLN A 267 -0.49 9.61 -8.12
CA GLN A 267 -1.18 8.85 -7.08
C GLN A 267 -1.86 7.63 -7.70
N LEU A 268 -1.78 6.48 -7.02
CA LEU A 268 -2.51 5.27 -7.39
C LEU A 268 -3.43 4.85 -6.23
N ALA A 269 -4.73 4.89 -6.49
CA ALA A 269 -5.78 4.52 -5.55
C ALA A 269 -6.95 3.85 -6.28
N ALA A 270 -7.97 3.42 -5.55
CA ALA A 270 -9.23 2.88 -6.07
C ALA A 270 -9.97 3.90 -6.96
N PRO A 271 -11.00 3.51 -7.72
CA PRO A 271 -11.75 4.44 -8.56
C PRO A 271 -12.43 5.56 -7.76
N THR A 272 -12.83 5.27 -6.53
CA THR A 272 -13.46 6.22 -5.60
C THR A 272 -12.97 6.01 -4.17
N PRO A 273 -12.94 7.04 -3.32
CA PRO A 273 -12.85 6.84 -1.88
C PRO A 273 -14.09 6.12 -1.38
N PHE A 274 -14.02 5.53 -0.21
CA PHE A 274 -15.18 4.97 0.47
C PHE A 274 -15.45 5.66 1.79
N THR A 275 -16.70 5.59 2.26
CA THR A 275 -17.10 5.97 3.60
C THR A 275 -17.33 4.76 4.49
N TRP A 276 -17.20 4.93 5.83
CA TRP A 276 -17.52 3.85 6.77
C TRP A 276 -19.00 3.46 6.72
N GLU A 277 -19.91 4.40 6.42
CA GLU A 277 -21.34 4.12 6.29
C GLU A 277 -21.71 3.33 5.02
N GLU A 278 -20.85 3.35 4.00
CA GLU A 278 -20.95 2.50 2.81
C GLU A 278 -20.35 1.11 3.07
N ALA A 279 -19.12 1.07 3.58
CA ALA A 279 -18.33 -0.16 3.71
C ALA A 279 -18.85 -1.07 4.83
N ILE A 280 -19.19 -0.51 6.00
CA ILE A 280 -19.50 -1.32 7.20
C ILE A 280 -20.80 -2.12 7.08
N PRO A 281 -21.94 -1.58 6.64
CA PRO A 281 -23.14 -2.39 6.45
C PRO A 281 -22.95 -3.53 5.45
N HIS A 282 -22.23 -3.27 4.34
CA HIS A 282 -21.93 -4.31 3.37
C HIS A 282 -21.03 -5.40 3.95
N LEU A 283 -19.93 -5.02 4.60
CA LEU A 283 -19.04 -5.96 5.27
C LEU A 283 -19.75 -6.76 6.35
N ALA A 284 -20.61 -6.12 7.16
CA ALA A 284 -21.40 -6.76 8.19
C ALA A 284 -22.34 -7.84 7.62
N ALA A 285 -23.02 -7.53 6.51
CA ALA A 285 -23.88 -8.49 5.81
C ALA A 285 -23.08 -9.69 5.27
N ARG A 286 -21.90 -9.43 4.66
CA ARG A 286 -21.04 -10.50 4.10
C ARG A 286 -20.44 -11.41 5.17
N LEU A 287 -20.15 -10.88 6.37
CA LEU A 287 -19.55 -11.65 7.47
C LEU A 287 -20.54 -12.18 8.50
N GLY A 288 -21.83 -11.81 8.41
CA GLY A 288 -22.83 -12.11 9.46
C GLY A 288 -22.42 -11.48 10.80
N ALA A 289 -21.84 -10.26 10.78
CA ALA A 289 -21.31 -9.59 11.96
C ALA A 289 -22.24 -8.44 12.42
N PRO A 290 -22.37 -8.19 13.73
CA PRO A 290 -23.05 -6.99 14.22
C PRO A 290 -22.21 -5.74 13.94
N PHE A 291 -22.85 -4.58 13.88
CA PHE A 291 -22.14 -3.31 13.86
C PHE A 291 -22.84 -2.23 14.69
N VAL A 292 -22.09 -1.21 15.05
CA VAL A 292 -22.51 -0.04 15.80
C VAL A 292 -22.12 1.24 15.07
N ASP A 293 -22.78 2.36 15.36
CA ASP A 293 -22.52 3.68 14.78
C ASP A 293 -22.13 4.63 15.92
N VAL A 294 -20.92 5.23 15.86
CA VAL A 294 -20.34 6.00 16.97
C VAL A 294 -19.63 7.27 16.49
N ARG A 295 -19.88 8.37 17.19
CA ARG A 295 -19.08 9.60 17.07
C ARG A 295 -17.80 9.48 17.89
N LEU A 296 -16.67 9.65 17.23
CA LEU A 296 -15.34 9.53 17.81
C LEU A 296 -14.77 10.92 18.12
N ALA A 297 -15.28 11.54 19.17
CA ALA A 297 -14.76 12.84 19.64
C ALA A 297 -13.31 12.71 20.13
N ASP A 298 -12.57 13.83 20.06
CA ASP A 298 -11.16 13.93 20.46
C ASP A 298 -10.21 13.01 19.66
N HIS A 299 -10.61 12.64 18.44
CA HIS A 299 -9.78 11.87 17.51
C HIS A 299 -9.74 12.57 16.15
N LEU A 300 -8.53 12.71 15.58
CA LEU A 300 -8.41 13.28 14.22
C LEU A 300 -9.15 12.39 13.22
N PRO A 301 -10.11 12.94 12.47
CA PRO A 301 -10.90 12.12 11.56
C PRO A 301 -10.05 11.60 10.40
N THR A 302 -10.38 10.41 9.94
CA THR A 302 -9.96 9.95 8.63
C THR A 302 -10.98 10.47 7.63
N PHE A 303 -10.63 11.55 6.91
CA PHE A 303 -11.52 12.16 5.93
C PHE A 303 -10.69 12.80 4.81
N TYR A 304 -10.44 12.03 3.75
CA TYR A 304 -9.67 12.49 2.59
C TYR A 304 -9.95 11.62 1.35
N GLU A 305 -9.64 12.17 0.19
CA GLU A 305 -9.61 11.47 -1.10
C GLU A 305 -8.46 11.99 -1.97
N PHE A 306 -8.09 11.24 -3.00
CA PHE A 306 -7.06 11.61 -3.97
C PHE A 306 -7.70 11.95 -5.32
N ASP A 307 -7.19 12.99 -5.97
CA ASP A 307 -7.49 13.28 -7.38
C ASP A 307 -6.64 12.38 -8.28
N MET A 308 -7.28 11.50 -9.03
CA MET A 308 -6.62 10.55 -9.93
C MET A 308 -6.54 11.06 -11.37
N SER A 309 -7.01 12.26 -11.65
CA SER A 309 -7.19 12.80 -13.01
C SER A 309 -5.88 12.93 -13.78
N LYS A 310 -4.76 13.21 -13.10
CA LYS A 310 -3.43 13.30 -13.73
C LYS A 310 -3.04 11.95 -14.37
N GLY A 311 -3.12 10.86 -13.62
CA GLY A 311 -2.84 9.51 -14.13
C GLY A 311 -3.79 9.08 -15.25
N GLN A 312 -5.08 9.40 -15.09
CA GLN A 312 -6.08 9.12 -16.11
C GLN A 312 -5.75 9.79 -17.46
N ARG A 313 -5.33 11.06 -17.44
CA ARG A 313 -5.00 11.81 -18.66
C ARG A 313 -3.69 11.38 -19.30
N LEU A 314 -2.64 11.18 -18.51
CA LEU A 314 -1.28 11.04 -19.05
C LEU A 314 -0.90 9.61 -19.41
N PHE A 315 -1.38 8.61 -18.67
CA PHE A 315 -1.08 7.23 -19.02
C PHE A 315 -2.27 6.28 -19.04
N GLY A 316 -3.48 6.80 -18.86
CA GLY A 316 -4.70 6.02 -19.04
C GLY A 316 -5.09 5.20 -17.81
N TYR A 317 -4.62 5.54 -16.61
CA TYR A 317 -4.94 4.83 -15.36
C TYR A 317 -6.46 4.70 -15.17
N ARG A 318 -6.95 3.48 -15.02
CA ARG A 318 -8.37 3.17 -14.86
C ARG A 318 -8.54 2.11 -13.77
N PRO A 319 -8.46 2.50 -12.49
CA PRO A 319 -8.70 1.57 -11.40
C PRO A 319 -10.14 1.05 -11.45
N ALA A 320 -10.36 -0.19 -11.00
CA ALA A 320 -11.62 -0.91 -11.17
C ALA A 320 -12.15 -1.54 -9.87
N TYR A 321 -11.40 -1.48 -8.78
CA TYR A 321 -11.73 -2.15 -7.53
C TYR A 321 -12.13 -1.12 -6.47
N ASP A 322 -13.45 -0.80 -6.39
CA ASP A 322 -14.02 -0.03 -5.28
C ASP A 322 -14.11 -0.87 -4.00
N ILE A 323 -14.53 -0.25 -2.90
CA ILE A 323 -14.60 -0.92 -1.58
C ILE A 323 -15.56 -2.10 -1.56
N ILE A 324 -16.67 -2.02 -2.28
CA ILE A 324 -17.69 -3.08 -2.33
C ILE A 324 -17.11 -4.31 -3.02
N ARG A 325 -16.50 -4.11 -4.18
CA ARG A 325 -15.81 -5.16 -4.92
C ARG A 325 -14.64 -5.74 -4.14
N MET A 326 -13.82 -4.91 -3.49
CA MET A 326 -12.72 -5.38 -2.63
C MET A 326 -13.23 -6.30 -1.51
N ILE A 327 -14.33 -5.94 -0.85
CA ILE A 327 -14.95 -6.76 0.22
C ILE A 327 -15.45 -8.08 -0.35
N ASP A 328 -16.21 -8.06 -1.45
CA ASP A 328 -16.79 -9.25 -2.04
C ASP A 328 -15.73 -10.25 -2.51
N GLU A 329 -14.70 -9.76 -3.20
CA GLU A 329 -13.60 -10.61 -3.65
C GLU A 329 -12.70 -11.08 -2.49
N ALA A 330 -12.57 -10.31 -1.42
CA ALA A 330 -11.86 -10.74 -0.22
C ALA A 330 -12.60 -11.88 0.51
N VAL A 331 -13.94 -11.84 0.53
CA VAL A 331 -14.76 -12.95 1.06
C VAL A 331 -14.59 -14.19 0.18
N ALA A 332 -14.66 -14.05 -1.14
CA ALA A 332 -14.43 -15.15 -2.10
C ALA A 332 -13.01 -15.74 -1.94
N PHE A 333 -12.00 -14.90 -1.82
CA PHE A 333 -10.62 -15.33 -1.55
C PHE A 333 -10.52 -16.15 -0.25
N ARG A 334 -11.15 -15.69 0.83
CA ARG A 334 -11.18 -16.40 2.13
C ARG A 334 -11.91 -17.73 2.03
N ALA A 335 -12.90 -17.84 1.15
CA ALA A 335 -13.61 -19.09 0.87
C ALA A 335 -12.80 -20.07 -0.03
N GLY A 336 -11.61 -19.65 -0.50
CA GLY A 336 -10.73 -20.46 -1.34
C GLY A 336 -10.96 -20.31 -2.84
N GLU A 337 -11.75 -19.31 -3.26
CA GLU A 337 -11.97 -19.04 -4.68
C GLU A 337 -10.72 -18.39 -5.32
N ALA A 338 -10.50 -18.69 -6.59
CA ALA A 338 -9.37 -18.12 -7.34
C ALA A 338 -9.66 -16.69 -7.77
N THR A 339 -9.16 -15.72 -7.02
CA THR A 339 -9.28 -14.26 -7.33
C THR A 339 -8.12 -13.73 -8.19
N GLY A 340 -7.16 -14.58 -8.53
CA GLY A 340 -5.98 -14.20 -9.30
C GLY A 340 -4.92 -13.41 -8.52
N VAL A 341 -5.18 -13.11 -7.24
CA VAL A 341 -4.28 -12.32 -6.37
C VAL A 341 -3.30 -13.23 -5.65
N ILE A 342 -2.03 -12.84 -5.63
CA ILE A 342 -1.00 -13.45 -4.76
C ILE A 342 -1.07 -12.74 -3.40
N PRO A 343 -1.32 -13.46 -2.30
CA PRO A 343 -1.47 -12.86 -0.98
C PRO A 343 -0.14 -12.28 -0.46
N THR A 344 -0.23 -11.36 0.48
CA THR A 344 0.94 -10.72 1.09
C THR A 344 1.82 -11.72 1.84
N HIS A 345 1.20 -12.63 2.58
CA HIS A 345 1.90 -13.67 3.34
C HIS A 345 2.13 -14.92 2.49
N GLY A 346 3.24 -15.64 2.72
CA GLY A 346 3.51 -16.91 2.09
C GLY A 346 2.45 -17.97 2.49
N ARG A 347 2.34 -19.06 1.71
CA ARG A 347 1.36 -20.13 1.97
C ARG A 347 1.48 -20.74 3.37
N GLN A 348 2.69 -20.83 3.91
CA GLN A 348 2.95 -21.36 5.26
C GLN A 348 2.42 -20.43 6.36
N ASP A 349 2.53 -19.13 6.18
CA ASP A 349 2.02 -18.12 7.12
C ASP A 349 0.49 -18.05 7.12
N ILE A 350 -0.16 -18.25 5.97
CA ILE A 350 -1.62 -18.32 5.85
C ILE A 350 -2.15 -19.51 6.65
N ALA A 351 -1.54 -20.69 6.50
CA ALA A 351 -1.94 -21.89 7.23
C ALA A 351 -1.74 -21.74 8.76
N ALA A 352 -0.69 -21.06 9.20
CA ALA A 352 -0.43 -20.76 10.61
C ALA A 352 -1.43 -19.74 11.19
N ASN A 353 -1.80 -18.73 10.42
CA ASN A 353 -2.78 -17.72 10.83
C ASN A 353 -4.22 -18.28 10.84
N MET A 354 -4.59 -19.16 9.91
CA MET A 354 -5.88 -19.87 9.94
C MET A 354 -6.02 -20.75 11.19
N LYS A 355 -4.94 -21.44 11.63
CA LYS A 355 -4.96 -22.22 12.87
C LYS A 355 -5.11 -21.36 14.13
N ARG A 356 -4.57 -20.13 14.13
CA ARG A 356 -4.70 -19.19 15.26
C ARG A 356 -6.06 -18.49 15.35
N SER A 357 -6.77 -18.38 14.23
CA SER A 357 -8.13 -17.80 14.20
C SER A 357 -9.23 -18.79 14.56
N LEU A 358 -8.90 -20.09 14.62
CA LEU A 358 -9.80 -21.19 14.99
C LEU A 358 -9.52 -21.74 16.41
N SER A 359 -8.50 -21.24 17.09
CA SER A 359 -8.16 -21.49 18.51
C SER A 359 -8.50 -20.25 19.35
#